data_a07e4929299013b5e3ff55d236c18049
#
_entry.id   a07e4929299013b5e3ff55d236c18049
#
_cell.length_a   1.000
_cell.length_b   1.000
_cell.length_c   1.000
_cell.angle_alpha   90.00
_cell.angle_beta   90.00
_cell.angle_gamma   90.00
#
_symmetry.space_group_name_H-M   'P 1'
#
loop_
_entity.id
_entity.type
_entity.pdbx_description
1 polymer ?
#
loop_
_entity_poly.entity_id
_entity_poly.type
_entity_poly.pdbx_seq_one_letter_code
_entity_poly.pdbx_strand_id
1 'polypeptide(L)'
;MMEEKIKSDSNNTIGRNIRRIRKARGIGQTELVSRLHLIGIKITRETLVKIERGIQHIQLEQLKGIRQILCVKYEDILDSEED
;
A
#
# COMPACT_ATOMS: atom_id res chain seq x y z
N MET A 1 6.12 6.06 22.91
CA MET A 1 5.43 5.01 22.20
C MET A 1 5.62 5.14 20.70
N MET A 2 5.94 4.08 20.07
CA MET A 2 6.23 4.14 18.64
C MET A 2 4.99 3.95 17.81
N GLU A 3 4.94 4.66 16.69
CA GLU A 3 3.95 4.39 15.68
C GLU A 3 4.08 2.97 15.19
N GLU A 4 2.97 2.36 14.87
CA GLU A 4 3.01 1.06 14.23
C GLU A 4 3.30 1.23 12.74
N LYS A 5 4.33 0.59 12.28
CA LYS A 5 4.70 0.60 10.87
C LYS A 5 5.01 -0.79 10.42
N ILE A 6 4.68 -1.07 9.17
CA ILE A 6 4.97 -2.35 8.56
C ILE A 6 6.21 -2.18 7.70
N LYS A 7 7.27 -2.85 8.07
CA LYS A 7 8.51 -2.77 7.30
C LYS A 7 8.41 -3.63 6.05
N SER A 8 8.85 -3.08 4.95
CA SER A 8 9.04 -3.88 3.75
C SER A 8 10.24 -4.77 3.95
N ASP A 9 10.20 -5.97 3.38
CA ASP A 9 11.37 -6.84 3.42
C ASP A 9 12.39 -6.33 2.39
N SER A 10 13.52 -7.02 2.29
CA SER A 10 14.61 -6.60 1.41
C SER A 10 14.20 -6.59 -0.06
N ASN A 11 13.12 -7.29 -0.41
CA ASN A 11 12.63 -7.34 -1.79
C ASN A 11 11.49 -6.36 -2.03
N ASN A 12 11.13 -5.57 -1.02
CA ASN A 12 10.03 -4.62 -1.12
C ASN A 12 8.73 -5.32 -1.53
N THR A 13 8.44 -6.44 -0.91
CA THR A 13 7.26 -7.24 -1.27
C THR A 13 5.97 -6.45 -1.16
N ILE A 14 5.80 -5.72 -0.07
CA ILE A 14 4.56 -4.98 0.18
C ILE A 14 4.32 -3.92 -0.89
N GLY A 15 5.32 -3.08 -1.14
CA GLY A 15 5.16 -2.00 -2.12
C GLY A 15 4.94 -2.51 -3.53
N ARG A 16 5.68 -3.55 -3.90
CA ARG A 16 5.54 -4.12 -5.23
C ARG A 16 4.17 -4.75 -5.43
N ASN A 17 3.67 -5.45 -4.41
CA ASN A 17 2.34 -6.04 -4.50
C ASN A 17 1.26 -4.97 -4.59
N ILE A 18 1.37 -3.90 -3.81
CA ILE A 18 0.41 -2.81 -3.90
C ILE A 18 0.38 -2.25 -5.31
N ARG A 19 1.56 -1.97 -5.86
CA ARG A 19 1.65 -1.42 -7.20
C ARG A 19 1.06 -2.37 -8.25
N ARG A 20 1.41 -3.64 -8.16
CA ARG A 20 0.93 -4.65 -9.11
C ARG A 20 -0.60 -4.76 -9.05
N ILE A 21 -1.15 -4.87 -7.84
CA ILE A 21 -2.59 -5.03 -7.69
C ILE A 21 -3.31 -3.76 -8.14
N ARG A 22 -2.77 -2.60 -7.76
CA ARG A 22 -3.37 -1.32 -8.16
C ARG A 22 -3.47 -1.22 -9.68
N LYS A 23 -2.38 -1.53 -10.36
CA LYS A 23 -2.35 -1.47 -11.82
C LYS A 23 -3.29 -2.49 -12.45
N ALA A 24 -3.35 -3.68 -11.87
CA ALA A 24 -4.27 -4.71 -12.36
C ALA A 24 -5.72 -4.29 -12.25
N ARG A 25 -6.03 -3.43 -11.27
CA ARG A 25 -7.39 -2.90 -11.11
C ARG A 25 -7.63 -1.64 -11.92
N GLY A 26 -6.63 -1.16 -12.66
CA GLY A 26 -6.76 0.04 -13.44
C GLY A 26 -6.85 1.32 -12.63
N ILE A 27 -6.31 1.31 -11.40
CA ILE A 27 -6.38 2.45 -10.51
C ILE A 27 -5.04 3.17 -10.50
N GLY A 28 -5.06 4.48 -10.81
CA GLY A 28 -3.85 5.30 -10.77
C GLY A 28 -3.48 5.67 -9.33
N GLN A 29 -2.28 6.18 -9.16
CA GLN A 29 -1.82 6.59 -7.82
C GLN A 29 -2.67 7.71 -7.26
N THR A 30 -2.97 8.71 -8.08
CA THR A 30 -3.79 9.84 -7.63
C THR A 30 -5.19 9.36 -7.25
N GLU A 31 -5.75 8.45 -8.02
CA GLU A 31 -7.06 7.92 -7.72
C GLU A 31 -7.06 7.15 -6.40
N LEU A 32 -6.04 6.33 -6.16
CA LEU A 32 -5.95 5.59 -4.90
C LEU A 32 -5.86 6.55 -3.73
N VAL A 33 -5.04 7.60 -3.85
CA VAL A 33 -4.92 8.61 -2.80
C VAL A 33 -6.27 9.27 -2.53
N SER A 34 -7.01 9.64 -3.59
CA SER A 34 -8.33 10.24 -3.41
C SER A 34 -9.29 9.33 -2.68
N ARG A 35 -9.30 8.04 -3.05
CA ARG A 35 -10.19 7.09 -2.40
C ARG A 35 -9.82 6.87 -0.93
N LEU A 36 -8.52 6.89 -0.62
CA LEU A 36 -8.07 6.78 0.75
C LEU A 36 -8.55 7.96 1.59
N HIS A 37 -8.47 9.17 1.01
CA HIS A 37 -8.97 10.35 1.72
C HIS A 37 -10.46 10.24 2.02
N LEU A 38 -11.22 9.65 1.12
CA LEU A 38 -12.67 9.50 1.32
C LEU A 38 -13.00 8.61 2.50
N ILE A 39 -12.12 7.68 2.85
CA ILE A 39 -12.35 6.83 4.02
C ILE A 39 -11.51 7.28 5.22
N GLY A 40 -11.03 8.53 5.18
CA GLY A 40 -10.39 9.13 6.34
C GLY A 40 -8.91 8.89 6.49
N ILE A 41 -8.26 8.34 5.48
CA ILE A 41 -6.84 8.05 5.53
C ILE A 41 -6.09 9.11 4.74
N LYS A 42 -5.33 9.93 5.44
CA LYS A 42 -4.62 11.03 4.82
C LYS A 42 -3.23 10.57 4.39
N ILE A 43 -3.02 10.58 3.11
CA ILE A 43 -1.77 10.17 2.51
C ILE A 43 -1.58 11.02 1.26
N THR A 44 -0.35 11.34 0.92
CA THR A 44 -0.08 12.09 -0.30
C THR A 44 0.33 11.12 -1.40
N ARG A 45 0.23 11.57 -2.64
CA ARG A 45 0.70 10.77 -3.76
C ARG A 45 2.19 10.47 -3.60
N GLU A 46 2.94 11.46 -3.13
CA GLU A 46 4.38 11.28 -2.92
C GLU A 46 4.67 10.16 -1.94
N THR A 47 3.91 10.11 -0.84
CA THR A 47 4.06 9.04 0.14
C THR A 47 3.73 7.68 -0.47
N LEU A 48 2.66 7.61 -1.25
CA LEU A 48 2.29 6.36 -1.89
C LEU A 48 3.38 5.89 -2.85
N VAL A 49 3.95 6.81 -3.64
CA VAL A 49 5.05 6.47 -4.54
C VAL A 49 6.22 5.89 -3.76
N LYS A 50 6.55 6.50 -2.62
CA LYS A 50 7.66 6.03 -1.80
C LYS A 50 7.40 4.66 -1.21
N ILE A 51 6.16 4.41 -0.79
CA ILE A 51 5.77 3.10 -0.27
C ILE A 51 5.90 2.04 -1.37
N GLU A 52 5.41 2.34 -2.56
CA GLU A 52 5.46 1.39 -3.67
C GLU A 52 6.89 1.09 -4.08
N ARG A 53 7.79 2.06 -3.90
CA ARG A 53 9.20 1.87 -4.24
C ARG A 53 10.03 1.30 -3.11
N GLY A 54 9.42 1.09 -1.94
CA GLY A 54 10.13 0.52 -0.81
C GLY A 54 11.03 1.50 -0.08
N ILE A 55 10.89 2.79 -0.35
CA ILE A 55 11.70 3.82 0.29
C ILE A 55 11.12 4.22 1.64
N GLN A 56 9.82 4.05 1.80
CA GLN A 56 9.13 4.43 3.03
C GLN A 56 8.28 3.27 3.50
N HIS A 57 8.31 3.01 4.80
CA HIS A 57 7.49 1.94 5.38
C HIS A 57 6.04 2.37 5.44
N ILE A 58 5.14 1.42 5.17
CA ILE A 58 3.72 1.68 5.24
C ILE A 58 3.27 1.60 6.70
N GLN A 59 2.35 2.48 7.08
CA GLN A 59 1.73 2.43 8.40
C GLN A 59 0.53 1.50 8.36
N LEU A 60 0.18 0.93 9.52
CA LEU A 60 -0.91 -0.03 9.60
C LEU A 60 -2.21 0.53 9.06
N GLU A 61 -2.52 1.77 9.40
CA GLU A 61 -3.76 2.39 8.95
C GLU A 61 -3.80 2.53 7.44
N GLN A 62 -2.66 2.86 6.85
CA GLN A 62 -2.56 2.97 5.40
C GLN A 62 -2.75 1.60 4.74
N LEU A 63 -2.14 0.58 5.32
CA LEU A 63 -2.28 -0.78 4.80
C LEU A 63 -3.73 -1.24 4.83
N LYS A 64 -4.42 -0.98 5.93
CA LYS A 64 -5.83 -1.37 6.05
C LYS A 64 -6.68 -0.68 5.00
N GLY A 65 -6.45 0.61 4.77
CA GLY A 65 -7.22 1.34 3.79
C GLY A 65 -6.94 0.89 2.37
N ILE A 66 -5.68 0.68 2.05
CA ILE A 66 -5.30 0.24 0.72
C ILE A 66 -5.91 -1.14 0.43
N ARG A 67 -5.83 -2.06 1.41
CA ARG A 67 -6.44 -3.37 1.25
C ARG A 67 -7.93 -3.25 0.98
N GLN A 68 -8.61 -2.38 1.71
CA GLN A 68 -10.05 -2.21 1.54
C GLN A 68 -10.40 -1.71 0.15
N ILE A 69 -9.68 -0.70 -0.32
CA ILE A 69 -9.98 -0.10 -1.62
C ILE A 69 -9.64 -1.06 -2.75
N LEU A 70 -8.54 -1.78 -2.62
CA LEU A 70 -8.14 -2.73 -3.66
C LEU A 70 -8.93 -4.03 -3.60
N CYS A 71 -9.70 -4.24 -2.53
CA CYS A 71 -10.55 -5.43 -2.36
C CYS A 71 -9.76 -6.72 -2.44
N VAL A 72 -8.71 -6.80 -1.65
CA VAL A 72 -7.85 -7.99 -1.60
C VAL A 72 -7.69 -8.42 -0.17
N LYS A 73 -7.08 -9.57 0.03
CA LYS A 73 -6.74 -10.06 1.36
C LYS A 73 -5.40 -9.50 1.76
N TYR A 74 -5.16 -9.44 3.08
CA TYR A 74 -3.86 -8.98 3.55
C TYR A 74 -2.72 -9.82 3.00
N GLU A 75 -2.90 -11.12 2.88
CA GLU A 75 -1.86 -11.99 2.35
C GLU A 75 -1.51 -11.67 0.91
N ASP A 76 -2.45 -11.13 0.14
CA ASP A 76 -2.16 -10.73 -1.23
C ASP A 76 -1.17 -9.58 -1.28
N ILE A 77 -1.15 -8.75 -0.24
CA ILE A 77 -0.24 -7.63 -0.16
C ILE A 77 1.06 -8.02 0.55
N LEU A 78 0.96 -8.86 1.58
CA LEU A 78 2.07 -9.13 2.46
C LEU A 78 2.96 -10.29 2.02
N ASP A 79 2.41 -11.23 1.26
CA ASP A 79 3.16 -12.44 0.92
C ASP A 79 3.86 -12.30 -0.41
N SER A 80 5.02 -12.93 -0.50
CA SER A 80 5.77 -12.96 -1.74
C SER A 80 5.05 -13.82 -2.76
N GLU A 81 5.13 -13.42 -4.03
CA GLU A 81 4.56 -14.21 -5.12
C GLU A 81 5.38 -15.45 -5.43
N GLU A 82 6.60 -15.51 -4.91
CA GLU A 82 7.54 -16.54 -5.29
C GLU A 82 7.58 -17.70 -4.32
N ASP A 83 6.57 -18.01 -3.68
CA ASP A 83 6.60 -19.11 -2.71
C ASP A 83 6.87 -20.46 -3.31
#